data_af476bf936247cb2bc2fe425b4fe3549
#
_entry.id   af476bf936247cb2bc2fe425b4fe3549
#
_cell.length_a   1.000
_cell.length_b   1.000
_cell.length_c   1.000
_cell.angle_alpha   90.00
_cell.angle_beta   90.00
_cell.angle_gamma   90.00
#
_symmetry.space_group_name_H-M   'P 1'
#
loop_
_entity.id
_entity.type
_entity.pdbx_description
1 polymer ?
#
loop_
_entity_poly.entity_id
_entity_poly.type
_entity_poly.pdbx_seq_one_letter_code
_entity_poly.pdbx_strand_id
1 'polypeptide(L)'
;MKTQSAKAKGRRLQQWVRDRLIEELDVHPEDIESRSMGAGGEDLIMARDARKKFPYSIECKNVEKLNVWDAYSQACENSNDYEPIVVMKKNGKTPLVVVMPSIL
;
A
#
# COMPACT_ATOMS: atom_id res chain seq x y z
N MET A 1 -22.47 -7.85 -1.38
CA MET A 1 -22.21 -8.13 0.01
C MET A 1 -21.07 -7.28 0.53
N LYS A 2 -21.11 -6.93 1.80
CA LYS A 2 -20.16 -5.99 2.40
C LYS A 2 -18.71 -6.47 2.28
N THR A 3 -18.46 -7.77 2.53
CA THR A 3 -17.10 -8.31 2.47
C THR A 3 -16.49 -8.18 1.08
N GLN A 4 -17.26 -8.50 0.05
CA GLN A 4 -16.78 -8.36 -1.33
C GLN A 4 -16.52 -6.91 -1.69
N SER A 5 -17.41 -6.01 -1.26
CA SER A 5 -17.21 -4.58 -1.50
C SER A 5 -15.94 -4.08 -0.80
N ALA A 6 -15.69 -4.53 0.42
CA ALA A 6 -14.49 -4.14 1.15
C ALA A 6 -13.24 -4.63 0.43
N LYS A 7 -13.25 -5.89 -0.03
CA LYS A 7 -12.11 -6.44 -0.78
C LYS A 7 -11.90 -5.69 -2.10
N ALA A 8 -12.99 -5.38 -2.79
CA ALA A 8 -12.91 -4.65 -4.05
C ALA A 8 -12.34 -3.25 -3.84
N LYS A 9 -12.77 -2.56 -2.79
CA LYS A 9 -12.24 -1.23 -2.47
C LYS A 9 -10.74 -1.31 -2.17
N GLY A 10 -10.32 -2.29 -1.39
CA GLY A 10 -8.92 -2.48 -1.07
C GLY A 10 -8.09 -2.76 -2.30
N ARG A 11 -8.58 -3.62 -3.16
CA ARG A 11 -7.88 -3.96 -4.41
C ARG A 11 -7.74 -2.76 -5.32
N ARG A 12 -8.80 -1.95 -5.44
CA ARG A 12 -8.74 -0.74 -6.26
C ARG A 12 -7.69 0.23 -5.74
N LEU A 13 -7.60 0.40 -4.43
CA LEU A 13 -6.58 1.27 -3.85
C LEU A 13 -5.18 0.73 -4.12
N GLN A 14 -4.97 -0.57 -3.94
CA GLN A 14 -3.68 -1.19 -4.24
C GLN A 14 -3.28 -0.97 -5.69
N GLN A 15 -4.23 -1.17 -6.63
CA GLN A 15 -3.96 -0.96 -8.05
C GLN A 15 -3.65 0.50 -8.34
N TRP A 16 -4.38 1.42 -7.72
CA TRP A 16 -4.13 2.84 -7.90
C TRP A 16 -2.72 3.23 -7.45
N VAL A 17 -2.30 2.74 -6.29
CA VAL A 17 -0.95 3.01 -5.77
C VAL A 17 0.09 2.39 -6.69
N ARG A 18 -0.12 1.14 -7.11
CA ARG A 18 0.77 0.46 -8.03
C ARG A 18 0.99 1.26 -9.30
N ASP A 19 -0.11 1.70 -9.91
CA ASP A 19 -0.03 2.44 -11.17
C ASP A 19 0.73 3.75 -11.01
N ARG A 20 0.50 4.46 -9.90
CA ARG A 20 1.24 5.69 -9.64
C ARG A 20 2.72 5.44 -9.44
N LEU A 21 3.08 4.38 -8.74
CA LEU A 21 4.49 4.07 -8.53
C LEU A 21 5.19 3.69 -9.84
N ILE A 22 4.52 2.92 -10.68
CA ILE A 22 5.07 2.54 -11.99
C ILE A 22 5.37 3.81 -12.80
N GLU A 23 4.43 4.73 -12.83
CA GLU A 23 4.58 5.97 -13.57
C GLU A 23 5.67 6.86 -12.97
N GLU A 24 5.63 7.07 -11.66
CA GLU A 24 6.58 7.98 -11.00
C GLU A 24 8.00 7.44 -10.94
N LEU A 25 8.15 6.12 -10.79
CA LEU A 25 9.47 5.50 -10.70
C LEU A 25 10.03 5.12 -12.06
N ASP A 26 9.21 5.17 -13.09
CA ASP A 26 9.60 4.77 -14.44
C ASP A 26 10.17 3.34 -14.45
N VAL A 27 9.41 2.41 -13.87
CA VAL A 27 9.77 1.00 -13.86
C VAL A 27 8.80 0.24 -14.75
N HIS A 28 9.21 -0.99 -15.11
CA HIS A 28 8.34 -1.84 -15.92
C HIS A 28 7.09 -2.22 -15.13
N PRO A 29 5.91 -2.24 -15.77
CA PRO A 29 4.67 -2.63 -15.06
C PRO A 29 4.75 -3.97 -14.35
N GLU A 30 5.55 -4.91 -14.85
CA GLU A 30 5.70 -6.22 -14.21
C GLU A 30 6.56 -6.17 -12.95
N ASP A 31 7.22 -5.04 -12.69
CA ASP A 31 8.09 -4.92 -11.52
C ASP A 31 7.33 -4.66 -10.24
N ILE A 32 6.08 -4.25 -10.32
CA ILE A 32 5.25 -4.03 -9.13
C ILE A 32 3.93 -4.77 -9.31
N GLU A 33 3.62 -5.64 -8.35
CA GLU A 33 2.41 -6.46 -8.39
C GLU A 33 1.58 -6.23 -7.14
N SER A 34 0.26 -6.11 -7.32
CA SER A 34 -0.67 -6.00 -6.20
C SER A 34 -0.87 -7.40 -5.60
N ARG A 35 -0.63 -7.53 -4.30
CA ARG A 35 -0.81 -8.80 -3.62
C ARG A 35 -2.29 -9.11 -3.48
N SER A 36 -2.65 -10.39 -3.57
CA SER A 36 -4.03 -10.83 -3.38
C SER A 36 -4.54 -10.44 -2.00
N MET A 37 -5.81 -10.03 -1.95
CA MET A 37 -6.44 -9.67 -0.68
C MET A 37 -6.47 -10.87 0.25
N GLY A 38 -6.10 -10.63 1.49
CA GLY A 38 -6.06 -11.68 2.51
C GLY A 38 -4.74 -12.41 2.60
N ALA A 39 -3.83 -12.22 1.67
CA ALA A 39 -2.48 -12.76 1.77
C ALA A 39 -1.68 -11.94 2.77
N GLY A 40 -0.74 -12.58 3.47
CA GLY A 40 0.11 -11.87 4.41
C GLY A 40 1.21 -11.09 3.71
N GLY A 41 1.87 -10.21 4.45
CA GLY A 41 2.98 -9.41 3.95
C GLY A 41 2.56 -8.09 3.35
N GLU A 42 3.45 -7.49 2.57
CA GLU A 42 3.19 -6.19 1.94
C GLU A 42 2.04 -6.28 0.93
N ASP A 43 1.34 -5.18 0.76
CA ASP A 43 0.26 -5.12 -0.22
C ASP A 43 0.76 -5.01 -1.65
N LEU A 44 1.96 -4.50 -1.86
CA LEU A 44 2.60 -4.45 -3.17
C LEU A 44 3.89 -5.26 -3.13
N ILE A 45 4.07 -6.13 -4.12
CA ILE A 45 5.28 -6.94 -4.27
C ILE A 45 6.16 -6.27 -5.31
N MET A 46 7.40 -5.96 -4.94
CA MET A 46 8.29 -5.23 -5.83
C MET A 46 9.48 -6.06 -6.25
N ALA A 47 9.78 -6.04 -7.57
CA ALA A 47 10.99 -6.64 -8.08
C ALA A 47 12.21 -5.78 -7.71
N ARG A 48 13.39 -6.32 -7.97
CA ARG A 48 14.65 -5.70 -7.51
C ARG A 48 14.78 -4.24 -7.93
N ASP A 49 14.53 -3.93 -9.21
CA ASP A 49 14.71 -2.57 -9.71
C ASP A 49 13.75 -1.59 -9.07
N ALA A 50 12.49 -1.99 -8.94
CA ALA A 50 11.49 -1.15 -8.27
C ALA A 50 11.86 -0.95 -6.80
N ARG A 51 12.32 -2.01 -6.14
CA ARG A 51 12.71 -1.94 -4.74
C ARG A 51 13.89 -1.01 -4.51
N LYS A 52 14.83 -0.97 -5.44
CA LYS A 52 15.96 -0.05 -5.36
C LYS A 52 15.53 1.41 -5.44
N LYS A 53 14.55 1.69 -6.29
CA LYS A 53 14.04 3.05 -6.48
C LYS A 53 13.08 3.45 -5.38
N PHE A 54 12.44 2.47 -4.74
CA PHE A 54 11.43 2.73 -3.72
C PHE A 54 11.58 1.70 -2.59
N PRO A 55 12.55 1.92 -1.68
CA PRO A 55 12.84 0.95 -0.61
C PRO A 55 11.87 1.07 0.56
N TYR A 56 10.58 1.01 0.29
CA TYR A 56 9.51 1.15 1.26
C TYR A 56 8.50 0.05 1.08
N SER A 57 7.78 -0.27 2.16
CA SER A 57 6.75 -1.29 2.15
C SER A 57 5.39 -0.62 2.23
N ILE A 58 4.51 -0.94 1.29
CA ILE A 58 3.19 -0.30 1.18
C ILE A 58 2.12 -1.14 1.86
N GLU A 59 1.33 -0.50 2.70
CA GLU A 59 0.11 -1.07 3.28
C GLU A 59 -1.05 -0.16 2.86
N CYS A 60 -2.10 -0.73 2.26
CA CYS A 60 -3.24 0.03 1.77
C CYS A 60 -4.46 -0.23 2.64
N LYS A 61 -5.15 0.83 3.06
CA LYS A 61 -6.37 0.73 3.86
C LYS A 61 -7.44 1.62 3.23
N ASN A 62 -8.48 1.00 2.70
CA ASN A 62 -9.60 1.71 2.09
C ASN A 62 -10.86 1.41 2.88
N VAL A 63 -11.02 2.07 4.02
CA VAL A 63 -12.13 1.85 4.95
C VAL A 63 -12.63 3.19 5.48
N GLU A 64 -13.89 3.23 5.91
CA GLU A 64 -14.51 4.48 6.37
C GLU A 64 -14.01 4.93 7.72
N LYS A 65 -13.72 4.00 8.61
CA LYS A 65 -13.17 4.31 9.93
C LYS A 65 -11.88 3.53 10.11
N LEU A 66 -10.79 4.24 10.31
CA LEU A 66 -9.49 3.63 10.42
C LEU A 66 -8.78 4.10 11.68
N ASN A 67 -8.34 3.14 12.49
CA ASN A 67 -7.40 3.45 13.55
C ASN A 67 -6.02 3.54 12.90
N VAL A 68 -5.52 4.75 12.74
CA VAL A 68 -4.28 5.00 12.00
C VAL A 68 -3.08 4.34 12.68
N TRP A 69 -3.02 4.39 14.01
CA TRP A 69 -1.89 3.80 14.74
C TRP A 69 -1.87 2.28 14.59
N ASP A 70 -3.04 1.63 14.66
CA ASP A 70 -3.12 0.19 14.45
C ASP A 70 -2.72 -0.18 13.02
N ALA A 71 -3.16 0.62 12.05
CA ALA A 71 -2.80 0.39 10.65
C ALA A 71 -1.29 0.51 10.46
N TYR A 72 -0.67 1.49 11.09
CA TYR A 72 0.77 1.67 10.98
C TYR A 72 1.52 0.52 11.66
N SER A 73 1.04 0.06 12.82
CA SER A 73 1.64 -1.10 13.50
C SER A 73 1.57 -2.34 12.62
N GLN A 74 0.45 -2.54 11.95
CA GLN A 74 0.29 -3.66 11.03
C GLN A 74 1.26 -3.54 9.84
N ALA A 75 1.42 -2.32 9.33
CA ALA A 75 2.35 -2.07 8.25
C ALA A 75 3.78 -2.40 8.67
N CYS A 76 4.15 -2.08 9.92
CA CYS A 76 5.47 -2.43 10.45
C CYS A 76 5.67 -3.94 10.50
N GLU A 77 4.65 -4.68 10.93
CA GLU A 77 4.75 -6.14 11.00
C GLU A 77 4.92 -6.76 9.62
N ASN A 78 4.35 -6.15 8.59
CA ASN A 78 4.37 -6.68 7.24
C ASN A 78 5.53 -6.15 6.39
N SER A 79 6.33 -5.24 6.92
CA SER A 79 7.29 -4.48 6.12
C SER A 79 8.62 -5.19 5.88
N ASN A 80 8.87 -6.29 6.56
CA ASN A 80 10.19 -6.91 6.58
C ASN A 80 11.19 -5.87 7.07
N ASP A 81 12.24 -5.57 6.33
CA ASP A 81 13.25 -4.60 6.76
C ASP A 81 13.10 -3.24 6.08
N TYR A 82 11.96 -3.00 5.43
CA TYR A 82 11.74 -1.74 4.72
C TYR A 82 10.89 -0.80 5.56
N GLU A 83 11.05 0.50 5.31
CA GLU A 83 10.26 1.51 6.01
C GLU A 83 8.80 1.40 5.58
N PRO A 84 7.86 1.25 6.51
CA PRO A 84 6.44 1.11 6.14
C PRO A 84 5.81 2.45 5.77
N ILE A 85 4.89 2.37 4.81
CA ILE A 85 4.08 3.50 4.38
C ILE A 85 2.63 3.02 4.34
N VAL A 86 1.74 3.71 5.01
CA VAL A 86 0.31 3.40 4.95
C VAL A 86 -0.36 4.39 3.99
N VAL A 87 -1.02 3.85 2.97
CA VAL A 87 -1.87 4.65 2.08
C VAL A 87 -3.31 4.40 2.53
N MET A 88 -3.97 5.44 2.98
CA MET A 88 -5.32 5.31 3.51
C MET A 88 -6.31 6.10 2.69
N LYS A 89 -7.53 5.59 2.58
CA LYS A 89 -8.59 6.23 1.83
C LYS A 89 -9.93 5.86 2.42
N LYS A 90 -10.88 6.77 2.33
CA LYS A 90 -12.29 6.47 2.56
C LYS A 90 -13.11 7.06 1.41
N ASN A 91 -14.38 6.66 1.34
CA ASN A 91 -15.26 7.07 0.24
C ASN A 91 -15.31 8.59 0.10
N GLY A 92 -15.17 9.07 -1.14
CA GLY A 92 -15.26 10.49 -1.44
C GLY A 92 -14.07 11.32 -1.03
N LYS A 93 -13.00 10.71 -0.54
CA LYS A 93 -11.81 11.44 -0.11
C LYS A 93 -10.59 11.07 -0.92
N THR A 94 -9.69 12.02 -1.07
CA THR A 94 -8.39 11.79 -1.69
C THR A 94 -7.55 10.89 -0.78
N PRO A 95 -6.81 9.93 -1.34
CA PRO A 95 -5.91 9.11 -0.52
C PRO A 95 -4.88 9.94 0.22
N LEU A 96 -4.57 9.54 1.44
CA LEU A 96 -3.54 10.17 2.26
C LEU A 96 -2.46 9.14 2.57
N VAL A 97 -1.26 9.63 2.83
CA VAL A 97 -0.12 8.78 3.15
C VAL A 97 0.32 9.04 4.58
N VAL A 98 0.55 7.96 5.33
CA VAL A 98 1.05 8.04 6.70
C VAL A 98 2.44 7.46 6.74
N VAL A 99 3.39 8.26 7.21
CA VAL A 99 4.80 7.86 7.33
C VAL A 99 5.36 8.38 8.65
N MET A 100 6.43 7.76 9.09
CA MET A 100 7.16 8.24 10.27
C MET A 100 7.91 9.53 9.93
N PRO A 101 8.06 10.44 10.90
CA PRO A 101 8.81 11.68 10.65
C PRO A 101 10.23 11.45 10.16
N SER A 102 10.84 10.32 10.49
CA SER A 102 12.20 10.01 10.05
C SER A 102 12.35 9.95 8.54
N ILE A 103 11.24 9.77 7.82
CA ILE A 103 11.27 9.71 6.35
C ILE A 103 11.40 11.10 5.74
N LEU A 104 11.14 12.13 6.53
CA LEU A 104 11.30 13.50 6.11
C LEU A 104 12.77 13.89 6.15
#